data_2df52ffe06f400706b79e832cf1faed7
#
_entry.id   2df52ffe06f400706b79e832cf1faed7
#
_cell.length_a   1.000
_cell.length_b   1.000
_cell.length_c   1.000
_cell.angle_alpha   90.00
_cell.angle_beta   90.00
_cell.angle_gamma   90.00
#
_symmetry.space_group_name_H-M   'P 1'
#
loop_
_entity.id
_entity.type
_entity.pdbx_description
1 polymer ?
#
loop_
_entity_poly.entity_id
_entity_poly.type
_entity_poly.pdbx_seq_one_letter_code
_entity_poly.pdbx_strand_id
1 'polypeptide(L)'
;MRKHYVILIALYTLSVSAVERVSLEQLQADWSRYTNQMVQVSTPLVVCGSFYDSLLLAPERLYCPEERAVGLADGDSTEYWRIVESNRANSIVIHCRNSYYKVRTGDRVRGFQARVTGERHFVTGAGVKTSHTRVAKLERKEKGAVRVVGANVENLFADLGGYATRRTTPKQNALKLSKVAKGLKAMKGDLYALCEVQVGDKAPMMLLEALNKGGKKYAYVSMPVENMDRIGGCFIYRVDRVRPYEAPLSAYADTSSHYYARMFAQGFACVDKKGAPTGERFVVSLNHLKSKRPGRGNYDTHLKRLSNVDSLLAMLPKAVALYGDSDVLLLGDYNCYTQELPIQAIVRAGYPDQLMRFCPNDYSYIFKGEMGYLDRCFASPSMEAQVVHVQPWHVNADWYYQHGAYRLKDKSLHRYADHEPIVVDIKLR
;
A
#
# COMPACT_ATOMS: atom_id res chain seq x y z
N MET A 1 -29.20 -80.97 -21.09
CA MET A 1 -27.87 -80.36 -21.21
C MET A 1 -27.98 -78.90 -20.72
N ARG A 2 -27.56 -78.63 -19.50
CA ARG A 2 -27.53 -77.29 -18.96
C ARG A 2 -26.14 -76.72 -19.23
N LYS A 3 -26.05 -75.61 -20.02
CA LYS A 3 -24.80 -74.86 -20.25
C LYS A 3 -24.56 -73.94 -19.09
N HIS A 4 -23.49 -74.14 -18.37
CA HIS A 4 -22.99 -73.24 -17.34
C HIS A 4 -22.15 -72.14 -18.00
N TYR A 5 -22.59 -70.89 -17.91
CA TYR A 5 -21.76 -69.77 -18.27
C TYR A 5 -20.96 -69.33 -17.05
N VAL A 6 -19.65 -69.47 -17.14
CA VAL A 6 -18.74 -68.90 -16.14
C VAL A 6 -18.51 -67.43 -16.51
N ILE A 7 -18.99 -66.55 -15.70
CA ILE A 7 -18.71 -65.08 -15.82
C ILE A 7 -17.40 -64.85 -15.12
N LEU A 8 -16.34 -64.56 -15.86
CA LEU A 8 -15.06 -64.05 -15.31
C LEU A 8 -15.24 -62.57 -15.00
N ILE A 9 -15.39 -62.22 -13.72
CA ILE A 9 -15.33 -60.85 -13.25
C ILE A 9 -13.87 -60.49 -13.06
N ALA A 10 -13.31 -59.72 -14.00
CA ALA A 10 -12.00 -59.13 -13.87
C ALA A 10 -12.11 -58.01 -12.83
N LEU A 11 -11.66 -58.23 -11.58
CA LEU A 11 -11.48 -57.21 -10.57
C LEU A 11 -10.26 -56.35 -10.97
N TYR A 12 -10.56 -55.22 -11.61
CA TYR A 12 -9.56 -54.13 -11.70
C TYR A 12 -9.39 -53.56 -10.29
N THR A 13 -8.37 -54.00 -9.59
CA THR A 13 -7.85 -53.28 -8.42
C THR A 13 -7.26 -51.99 -8.91
N LEU A 14 -8.02 -50.92 -8.88
CA LEU A 14 -7.49 -49.57 -8.92
C LEU A 14 -6.59 -49.42 -7.69
N SER A 15 -5.28 -49.65 -7.86
CA SER A 15 -4.30 -49.22 -6.88
C SER A 15 -4.38 -47.70 -6.83
N VAL A 16 -5.08 -47.17 -5.83
CA VAL A 16 -4.97 -45.76 -5.47
C VAL A 16 -3.52 -45.61 -4.97
N SER A 17 -2.63 -45.24 -5.89
CA SER A 17 -1.26 -44.88 -5.50
C SER A 17 -1.38 -43.74 -4.49
N ALA A 18 -0.80 -43.94 -3.32
CA ALA A 18 -0.77 -42.91 -2.29
C ALA A 18 -0.12 -41.65 -2.91
N VAL A 19 -0.80 -40.50 -2.75
CA VAL A 19 -0.28 -39.22 -3.27
C VAL A 19 1.08 -38.96 -2.61
N GLU A 20 2.13 -38.82 -3.43
CA GLU A 20 3.48 -38.61 -2.93
C GLU A 20 3.54 -37.29 -2.15
N ARG A 21 4.13 -37.36 -0.94
CA ARG A 21 4.36 -36.18 -0.11
C ARG A 21 5.74 -35.62 -0.43
N VAL A 22 5.78 -34.38 -0.90
CA VAL A 22 7.01 -33.73 -1.39
C VAL A 22 7.21 -32.38 -0.71
N SER A 23 8.47 -31.99 -0.52
CA SER A 23 8.84 -30.64 -0.13
C SER A 23 9.02 -29.74 -1.35
N LEU A 24 9.05 -28.42 -1.14
CA LEU A 24 9.36 -27.47 -2.20
C LEU A 24 10.77 -27.70 -2.74
N GLU A 25 11.74 -28.00 -1.89
CA GLU A 25 13.12 -28.31 -2.26
C GLU A 25 13.23 -29.53 -3.17
N GLN A 26 12.49 -30.61 -2.88
CA GLN A 26 12.42 -31.79 -3.74
C GLN A 26 11.85 -31.48 -5.12
N LEU A 27 10.82 -30.62 -5.18
CA LEU A 27 10.24 -30.14 -6.43
C LEU A 27 11.24 -29.29 -7.22
N GLN A 28 11.94 -28.37 -6.54
CA GLN A 28 12.96 -27.50 -7.14
C GLN A 28 14.15 -28.28 -7.72
N ALA A 29 14.53 -29.40 -7.08
CA ALA A 29 15.61 -30.25 -7.55
C ALA A 29 15.28 -30.91 -8.90
N ASP A 30 14.03 -31.30 -9.16
CA ASP A 30 13.61 -31.91 -10.42
C ASP A 30 12.09 -31.74 -10.67
N TRP A 31 11.71 -30.62 -11.26
CA TRP A 31 10.32 -30.35 -11.66
C TRP A 31 9.79 -31.36 -12.69
N SER A 32 10.67 -31.87 -13.55
CA SER A 32 10.31 -32.77 -14.64
C SER A 32 9.74 -34.08 -14.13
N ARG A 33 10.33 -34.61 -13.06
CA ARG A 33 9.90 -35.83 -12.36
C ARG A 33 8.45 -35.76 -11.94
N TYR A 34 7.98 -34.59 -11.47
CA TYR A 34 6.65 -34.43 -10.89
C TYR A 34 5.61 -33.89 -11.88
N THR A 35 6.02 -33.50 -13.08
CA THR A 35 5.11 -32.95 -14.09
C THR A 35 3.96 -33.92 -14.39
N ASN A 36 2.72 -33.41 -14.40
CA ASN A 36 1.48 -34.15 -14.53
C ASN A 36 1.11 -35.09 -13.37
N GLN A 37 1.92 -35.14 -12.30
CA GLN A 37 1.61 -35.95 -11.12
C GLN A 37 0.77 -35.17 -10.08
N MET A 38 -0.04 -35.91 -9.32
CA MET A 38 -0.68 -35.40 -8.10
C MET A 38 0.31 -35.51 -6.94
N VAL A 39 0.59 -34.42 -6.25
CA VAL A 39 1.50 -34.38 -5.12
C VAL A 39 0.83 -33.72 -3.90
N GLN A 40 1.27 -34.10 -2.71
CA GLN A 40 0.98 -33.42 -1.47
C GLN A 40 2.17 -32.54 -1.10
N VAL A 41 2.11 -31.24 -1.38
CA VAL A 41 3.14 -30.30 -0.94
C VAL A 41 3.08 -30.14 0.56
N SER A 42 4.19 -30.40 1.24
CA SER A 42 4.30 -30.43 2.70
C SER A 42 5.01 -29.23 3.30
N THR A 43 5.75 -28.46 2.51
CA THR A 43 6.45 -27.24 2.95
C THR A 43 5.42 -26.19 3.41
N PRO A 44 5.58 -25.63 4.62
CA PRO A 44 4.78 -24.49 5.05
C PRO A 44 5.06 -23.29 4.17
N LEU A 45 4.00 -22.66 3.66
CA LEU A 45 4.09 -21.51 2.76
C LEU A 45 3.24 -20.35 3.27
N VAL A 46 3.52 -19.15 2.77
CA VAL A 46 2.69 -17.97 2.96
C VAL A 46 2.12 -17.50 1.62
N VAL A 47 0.95 -16.92 1.66
CA VAL A 47 0.34 -16.25 0.49
C VAL A 47 1.06 -14.92 0.27
N CYS A 48 1.77 -14.81 -0.83
CA CYS A 48 2.41 -13.56 -1.26
C CYS A 48 1.44 -12.72 -2.11
N GLY A 49 0.63 -13.37 -2.95
CA GLY A 49 -0.37 -12.70 -3.77
C GLY A 49 -1.62 -13.54 -3.99
N SER A 50 -2.77 -12.87 -4.06
CA SER A 50 -4.06 -13.49 -4.37
C SER A 50 -4.64 -12.85 -5.61
N PHE A 51 -4.80 -13.64 -6.67
CA PHE A 51 -5.30 -13.21 -7.98
C PHE A 51 -6.65 -13.89 -8.27
N TYR A 52 -7.31 -13.50 -9.37
CA TYR A 52 -8.67 -13.97 -9.70
C TYR A 52 -8.79 -15.51 -9.71
N ASP A 53 -7.82 -16.21 -10.23
CA ASP A 53 -7.82 -17.66 -10.41
C ASP A 53 -6.60 -18.38 -9.82
N SER A 54 -5.74 -17.63 -9.11
CA SER A 54 -4.48 -18.17 -8.63
C SER A 54 -3.97 -17.52 -7.36
N LEU A 55 -3.11 -18.23 -6.65
CA LEU A 55 -2.34 -17.75 -5.50
C LEU A 55 -0.85 -17.86 -5.81
N LEU A 56 -0.09 -16.83 -5.46
CA LEU A 56 1.36 -16.90 -5.39
C LEU A 56 1.76 -17.25 -3.95
N LEU A 57 2.49 -18.34 -3.79
CA LEU A 57 2.95 -18.84 -2.49
C LEU A 57 4.47 -18.92 -2.45
N ALA A 58 5.06 -18.65 -1.29
CA ALA A 58 6.48 -18.81 -1.03
C ALA A 58 6.72 -19.22 0.43
N PRO A 59 7.90 -19.71 0.83
CA PRO A 59 8.24 -19.99 2.22
C PRO A 59 8.11 -18.77 3.13
N GLU A 60 8.41 -17.60 2.59
CA GLU A 60 8.29 -16.28 3.26
C GLU A 60 7.72 -15.23 2.31
N ARG A 61 7.38 -14.04 2.82
CA ARG A 61 6.93 -12.92 1.99
C ARG A 61 8.05 -12.45 1.06
N LEU A 62 7.70 -12.11 -0.17
CA LEU A 62 8.63 -11.62 -1.17
C LEU A 62 8.71 -10.10 -1.13
N TYR A 63 9.91 -9.56 -1.20
CA TYR A 63 10.14 -8.13 -1.37
C TYR A 63 10.31 -7.77 -2.83
N CYS A 64 9.80 -6.60 -3.22
CA CYS A 64 10.11 -6.00 -4.50
C CYS A 64 11.63 -5.81 -4.64
N PRO A 65 12.25 -6.19 -5.76
CA PRO A 65 13.69 -6.03 -5.93
C PRO A 65 14.18 -4.60 -5.69
N GLU A 66 13.45 -3.60 -6.17
CA GLU A 66 13.77 -2.17 -5.97
C GLU A 66 13.65 -1.73 -4.50
N GLU A 67 13.00 -2.51 -3.65
CA GLU A 67 12.95 -2.24 -2.21
C GLU A 67 14.26 -2.61 -1.52
N ARG A 68 14.99 -3.62 -2.02
CA ARG A 68 16.12 -4.25 -1.33
C ARG A 68 17.46 -4.15 -2.04
N ALA A 69 17.48 -3.89 -3.34
CA ALA A 69 18.70 -3.90 -4.16
C ALA A 69 19.59 -2.68 -3.87
N VAL A 70 20.43 -2.80 -2.86
CA VAL A 70 21.43 -1.77 -2.52
C VAL A 70 22.32 -1.48 -3.72
N GLY A 71 22.61 -0.21 -4.00
CA GLY A 71 23.39 0.23 -5.17
C GLY A 71 22.57 0.54 -6.41
N LEU A 72 21.27 0.17 -6.44
CA LEU A 72 20.41 0.39 -7.62
C LEU A 72 20.36 1.87 -8.04
N ALA A 73 20.28 2.79 -7.07
CA ALA A 73 20.27 4.23 -7.34
C ALA A 73 21.58 4.73 -7.97
N ASP A 74 22.67 4.02 -7.79
CA ASP A 74 24.00 4.33 -8.34
C ASP A 74 24.32 3.54 -9.61
N GLY A 75 23.32 2.82 -10.15
CA GLY A 75 23.41 2.07 -11.40
C GLY A 75 23.88 0.61 -11.27
N ASP A 76 24.15 0.14 -10.03
CA ASP A 76 24.47 -1.28 -9.80
C ASP A 76 23.19 -2.11 -9.71
N SER A 77 22.93 -2.93 -10.71
CA SER A 77 21.76 -3.82 -10.75
C SER A 77 22.06 -5.26 -10.32
N THR A 78 23.24 -5.55 -9.80
CA THR A 78 23.66 -6.93 -9.43
C THR A 78 22.71 -7.54 -8.40
N GLU A 79 22.48 -6.82 -7.30
CA GLU A 79 21.60 -7.27 -6.23
C GLU A 79 20.12 -7.32 -6.68
N TYR A 80 19.71 -6.41 -7.56
CA TYR A 80 18.37 -6.43 -8.17
C TYR A 80 18.09 -7.77 -8.86
N TRP A 81 18.96 -8.19 -9.76
CA TRP A 81 18.78 -9.45 -10.49
C TRP A 81 18.88 -10.67 -9.58
N ARG A 82 19.75 -10.64 -8.58
CA ARG A 82 19.84 -11.70 -7.58
C ARG A 82 18.51 -11.89 -6.82
N ILE A 83 17.84 -10.79 -6.44
CA ILE A 83 16.53 -10.84 -5.76
C ILE A 83 15.44 -11.33 -6.72
N VAL A 84 15.42 -10.87 -7.99
CA VAL A 84 14.46 -11.34 -9.01
C VAL A 84 14.55 -12.85 -9.17
N GLU A 85 15.76 -13.39 -9.31
CA GLU A 85 15.99 -14.83 -9.45
C GLU A 85 15.58 -15.59 -8.18
N SER A 86 15.95 -15.09 -7.01
CA SER A 86 15.57 -15.68 -5.72
C SER A 86 14.06 -15.71 -5.54
N ASN A 87 13.34 -14.60 -5.81
CA ASN A 87 11.89 -14.53 -5.73
C ASN A 87 11.24 -15.54 -6.69
N ARG A 88 11.79 -15.65 -7.90
CA ARG A 88 11.31 -16.62 -8.89
C ARG A 88 11.56 -18.05 -8.41
N ALA A 89 12.75 -18.39 -7.98
CA ALA A 89 13.12 -19.73 -7.54
C ALA A 89 12.27 -20.19 -6.34
N ASN A 90 12.03 -19.30 -5.38
CA ASN A 90 11.37 -19.61 -4.10
C ASN A 90 9.84 -19.48 -4.12
N SER A 91 9.21 -19.17 -5.25
CA SER A 91 7.76 -19.02 -5.32
C SER A 91 7.10 -20.02 -6.26
N ILE A 92 5.84 -20.35 -5.98
CA ILE A 92 4.99 -21.24 -6.80
C ILE A 92 3.64 -20.59 -7.03
N VAL A 93 3.01 -20.92 -8.16
CA VAL A 93 1.68 -20.47 -8.53
C VAL A 93 0.70 -21.62 -8.48
N ILE A 94 -0.37 -21.47 -7.71
CA ILE A 94 -1.46 -22.44 -7.64
C ILE A 94 -2.71 -21.86 -8.31
N HIS A 95 -3.13 -22.51 -9.38
CA HIS A 95 -4.43 -22.23 -9.98
C HIS A 95 -5.53 -22.97 -9.21
N CYS A 96 -6.45 -22.19 -8.59
CA CYS A 96 -7.52 -22.73 -7.77
C CYS A 96 -8.81 -21.88 -7.95
N ARG A 97 -9.95 -22.55 -8.12
CA ARG A 97 -11.23 -21.86 -8.25
C ARG A 97 -11.70 -21.29 -6.90
N ASN A 98 -12.18 -20.05 -6.90
CA ASN A 98 -12.95 -19.41 -5.81
C ASN A 98 -12.22 -19.15 -4.48
N SER A 99 -10.87 -19.18 -4.42
CA SER A 99 -10.16 -18.96 -3.17
C SER A 99 -9.77 -17.51 -2.91
N TYR A 100 -9.63 -16.71 -3.96
CA TYR A 100 -9.00 -15.39 -3.91
C TYR A 100 -9.69 -14.37 -2.98
N TYR A 101 -11.03 -14.36 -2.87
CA TYR A 101 -11.74 -13.38 -2.03
C TYR A 101 -11.83 -13.76 -0.54
N LYS A 102 -11.29 -14.93 -0.17
CA LYS A 102 -11.23 -15.41 1.22
C LYS A 102 -9.81 -15.46 1.76
N VAL A 103 -8.82 -15.17 0.94
CA VAL A 103 -7.41 -15.32 1.24
C VAL A 103 -6.76 -13.94 1.28
N ARG A 104 -5.96 -13.69 2.30
CA ARG A 104 -5.18 -12.46 2.44
C ARG A 104 -3.71 -12.73 2.18
N THR A 105 -2.99 -11.74 1.71
CA THR A 105 -1.54 -11.77 1.70
C THR A 105 -1.02 -11.95 3.13
N GLY A 106 -0.03 -12.82 3.30
CA GLY A 106 0.49 -13.22 4.60
C GLY A 106 -0.24 -14.35 5.29
N ASP A 107 -1.39 -14.83 4.77
CA ASP A 107 -2.03 -16.04 5.28
C ASP A 107 -1.10 -17.25 5.13
N ARG A 108 -1.16 -18.17 6.10
CA ARG A 108 -0.31 -19.38 6.10
C ARG A 108 -1.03 -20.56 5.46
N VAL A 109 -0.28 -21.30 4.64
CA VAL A 109 -0.66 -22.57 4.03
C VAL A 109 0.22 -23.66 4.62
N ARG A 110 -0.39 -24.66 5.29
CA ARG A 110 0.36 -25.76 5.94
C ARG A 110 0.62 -26.93 4.99
N GLY A 111 0.09 -26.89 3.80
CA GLY A 111 0.23 -27.92 2.77
C GLY A 111 -1.06 -28.00 1.94
N PHE A 112 -0.94 -28.59 0.76
CA PHE A 112 -2.05 -28.75 -0.19
C PHE A 112 -1.78 -29.89 -1.15
N GLN A 113 -2.85 -30.47 -1.72
CA GLN A 113 -2.75 -31.41 -2.82
C GLN A 113 -3.06 -30.72 -4.15
N ALA A 114 -2.20 -30.92 -5.14
CA ALA A 114 -2.38 -30.35 -6.46
C ALA A 114 -1.64 -31.17 -7.53
N ARG A 115 -2.09 -31.03 -8.77
CA ARG A 115 -1.37 -31.54 -9.94
C ARG A 115 -0.28 -30.54 -10.34
N VAL A 116 0.93 -30.99 -10.50
CA VAL A 116 2.02 -30.20 -11.09
C VAL A 116 1.76 -30.08 -12.59
N THR A 117 1.66 -28.87 -13.13
CA THR A 117 1.38 -28.63 -14.55
C THR A 117 2.60 -28.08 -15.31
N GLY A 118 3.64 -27.78 -14.60
CA GLY A 118 4.91 -27.26 -15.12
C GLY A 118 5.80 -26.76 -14.01
N GLU A 119 6.95 -26.23 -14.36
CA GLU A 119 7.85 -25.61 -13.40
C GLU A 119 7.10 -24.53 -12.58
N ARG A 120 7.04 -24.73 -11.25
CA ARG A 120 6.39 -23.81 -10.29
C ARG A 120 4.88 -23.65 -10.45
N HIS A 121 4.22 -24.36 -11.36
CA HIS A 121 2.77 -24.23 -11.61
C HIS A 121 2.01 -25.47 -11.16
N PHE A 122 0.90 -25.22 -10.45
CA PHE A 122 0.03 -26.23 -9.88
C PHE A 122 -1.44 -25.93 -10.20
N VAL A 123 -2.24 -26.98 -10.31
CA VAL A 123 -3.71 -26.89 -10.44
C VAL A 123 -4.37 -27.75 -9.38
N THR A 124 -5.33 -27.20 -8.66
CA THR A 124 -6.16 -27.96 -7.73
C THR A 124 -7.63 -27.68 -7.96
N GLY A 125 -8.45 -28.74 -7.93
CA GLY A 125 -9.92 -28.64 -7.93
C GLY A 125 -10.49 -28.24 -6.57
N ALA A 126 -9.74 -28.53 -5.49
CA ALA A 126 -10.07 -28.12 -4.12
C ALA A 126 -9.44 -26.75 -3.80
N GLY A 127 -10.13 -25.94 -3.02
CA GLY A 127 -9.53 -24.69 -2.53
C GLY A 127 -8.33 -24.97 -1.59
N VAL A 128 -7.33 -24.11 -1.63
CA VAL A 128 -6.21 -24.16 -0.69
C VAL A 128 -6.68 -23.71 0.69
N LYS A 129 -6.47 -24.53 1.71
CA LYS A 129 -6.80 -24.18 3.11
C LYS A 129 -5.76 -23.21 3.65
N THR A 130 -6.20 -22.04 4.07
CA THR A 130 -5.35 -21.03 4.70
C THR A 130 -5.75 -20.80 6.14
N SER A 131 -4.78 -20.38 6.94
CA SER A 131 -5.02 -19.83 8.28
C SER A 131 -4.65 -18.36 8.28
N HIS A 132 -5.58 -17.51 8.69
CA HIS A 132 -5.35 -16.07 8.75
C HIS A 132 -4.27 -15.72 9.78
N THR A 133 -3.31 -14.91 9.36
CA THR A 133 -2.40 -14.24 10.28
C THR A 133 -3.14 -13.12 10.99
N ARG A 134 -2.73 -12.84 12.22
CA ARG A 134 -3.30 -11.73 12.99
C ARG A 134 -2.91 -10.41 12.34
N VAL A 135 -3.90 -9.56 12.09
CA VAL A 135 -3.64 -8.18 11.65
C VAL A 135 -2.92 -7.43 12.76
N ALA A 136 -1.84 -6.76 12.43
CA ALA A 136 -1.12 -5.92 13.38
C ALA A 136 -2.06 -4.85 13.96
N LYS A 137 -2.05 -4.71 15.28
CA LYS A 137 -2.79 -3.64 15.93
C LYS A 137 -2.08 -2.31 15.66
N LEU A 138 -2.88 -1.28 15.42
CA LEU A 138 -2.36 0.07 15.48
C LEU A 138 -1.89 0.35 16.92
N GLU A 139 -0.66 0.80 17.06
CA GLU A 139 -0.11 1.16 18.37
C GLU A 139 -0.81 2.38 18.94
N ARG A 140 -0.84 2.41 20.28
CA ARG A 140 -1.44 3.53 20.99
C ARG A 140 -0.58 4.77 20.77
N LYS A 141 -1.23 5.88 20.44
CA LYS A 141 -0.55 7.18 20.32
C LYS A 141 0.24 7.49 21.60
N GLU A 142 1.49 7.91 21.41
CA GLU A 142 2.37 8.36 22.47
C GLU A 142 1.73 9.53 23.25
N LYS A 143 1.90 9.50 24.58
CA LYS A 143 1.35 10.57 25.45
C LYS A 143 2.01 11.92 25.12
N GLY A 144 1.18 12.92 24.89
CA GLY A 144 1.63 14.27 24.54
C GLY A 144 1.95 14.46 23.04
N ALA A 145 2.06 13.38 22.26
CA ALA A 145 2.38 13.49 20.84
C ALA A 145 1.22 14.08 20.00
N VAL A 146 1.59 14.67 18.89
CA VAL A 146 0.71 14.94 17.75
C VAL A 146 0.82 13.75 16.81
N ARG A 147 -0.32 13.15 16.45
CA ARG A 147 -0.36 12.06 15.47
C ARG A 147 -0.67 12.60 14.08
N VAL A 148 0.29 12.43 13.18
CA VAL A 148 0.16 12.75 11.76
C VAL A 148 0.01 11.45 10.97
N VAL A 149 -0.90 11.41 10.00
CA VAL A 149 -1.17 10.23 9.19
C VAL A 149 -1.06 10.59 7.71
N GLY A 150 -0.15 9.94 6.99
CA GLY A 150 -0.10 9.94 5.53
C GLY A 150 -0.93 8.78 4.97
N ALA A 151 -1.82 9.04 4.01
CA ALA A 151 -2.60 7.97 3.41
C ALA A 151 -2.99 8.27 1.96
N ASN A 152 -2.72 7.33 1.05
CA ASN A 152 -3.39 7.27 -0.24
C ASN A 152 -4.78 6.65 -0.03
N VAL A 153 -5.84 7.35 -0.46
CA VAL A 153 -7.23 6.90 -0.28
C VAL A 153 -7.85 6.31 -1.54
N GLU A 154 -7.04 5.99 -2.55
CA GLU A 154 -7.45 5.30 -3.80
C GLU A 154 -8.65 5.98 -4.46
N ASN A 155 -8.45 7.18 -5.03
CA ASN A 155 -9.45 7.89 -5.85
C ASN A 155 -10.77 8.21 -5.11
N LEU A 156 -10.72 9.04 -4.08
CA LEU A 156 -11.92 9.55 -3.40
C LEU A 156 -12.53 10.72 -4.19
N PHE A 157 -13.69 10.51 -4.80
CA PHE A 157 -14.42 11.49 -5.60
C PHE A 157 -15.79 11.83 -5.00
N ALA A 158 -16.19 13.10 -5.07
CA ALA A 158 -17.54 13.55 -4.88
C ALA A 158 -18.35 13.51 -6.19
N ASP A 159 -17.71 13.89 -7.31
CA ASP A 159 -18.33 13.91 -8.63
C ASP A 159 -18.12 12.58 -9.34
N LEU A 160 -19.20 11.91 -9.72
CA LEU A 160 -19.21 10.64 -10.45
C LEU A 160 -19.42 10.88 -11.96
N GLY A 161 -19.09 9.88 -12.80
CA GLY A 161 -19.30 9.94 -14.26
C GLY A 161 -18.06 10.36 -15.04
N GLY A 162 -16.99 10.84 -14.41
CA GLY A 162 -15.71 11.11 -15.05
C GLY A 162 -14.93 9.81 -15.39
N TYR A 163 -13.83 9.94 -16.13
CA TYR A 163 -12.98 8.79 -16.52
C TYR A 163 -12.58 7.90 -15.34
N ALA A 164 -12.16 8.49 -14.21
CA ALA A 164 -11.75 7.77 -13.02
C ALA A 164 -12.91 7.06 -12.30
N THR A 165 -14.15 7.53 -12.47
CA THR A 165 -15.34 7.03 -11.76
C THR A 165 -16.38 6.41 -12.68
N ARG A 166 -16.11 6.29 -13.99
CA ARG A 166 -17.09 5.80 -14.99
C ARG A 166 -17.74 4.46 -14.67
N ARG A 167 -17.08 3.63 -13.84
CA ARG A 167 -17.57 2.32 -13.40
C ARG A 167 -18.02 2.30 -11.94
N THR A 168 -18.05 3.47 -11.28
CA THR A 168 -18.38 3.59 -9.86
C THR A 168 -19.84 4.03 -9.72
N THR A 169 -20.65 3.23 -9.06
CA THR A 169 -22.03 3.61 -8.74
C THR A 169 -22.08 4.49 -7.50
N PRO A 170 -23.14 5.32 -7.31
CA PRO A 170 -23.31 6.11 -6.09
C PRO A 170 -23.25 5.26 -4.80
N LYS A 171 -23.80 4.06 -4.83
CA LYS A 171 -23.76 3.13 -3.68
C LYS A 171 -22.34 2.65 -3.36
N GLN A 172 -21.54 2.37 -4.40
CA GLN A 172 -20.12 2.01 -4.21
C GLN A 172 -19.31 3.18 -3.66
N ASN A 173 -19.57 4.39 -4.16
CA ASN A 173 -18.89 5.59 -3.67
C ASN A 173 -19.24 5.90 -2.21
N ALA A 174 -20.52 5.81 -1.84
CA ALA A 174 -20.98 5.99 -0.45
C ALA A 174 -20.33 4.96 0.50
N LEU A 175 -20.19 3.70 0.05
CA LEU A 175 -19.48 2.68 0.82
C LEU A 175 -17.98 2.99 0.94
N LYS A 176 -17.33 3.40 -0.15
CA LYS A 176 -15.92 3.85 -0.15
C LYS A 176 -15.71 4.96 0.88
N LEU A 177 -16.50 6.03 0.81
CA LEU A 177 -16.47 7.14 1.77
C LEU A 177 -16.63 6.65 3.22
N SER A 178 -17.60 5.76 3.46
CA SER A 178 -17.84 5.20 4.79
C SER A 178 -16.64 4.41 5.30
N LYS A 179 -15.99 3.62 4.45
CA LYS A 179 -14.79 2.83 4.82
C LYS A 179 -13.59 3.74 5.09
N VAL A 180 -13.33 4.73 4.24
CA VAL A 180 -12.27 5.74 4.46
C VAL A 180 -12.49 6.46 5.78
N ALA A 181 -13.70 6.99 6.02
CA ALA A 181 -14.00 7.70 7.27
C ALA A 181 -13.82 6.81 8.51
N LYS A 182 -14.19 5.51 8.44
CA LYS A 182 -13.95 4.54 9.53
C LYS A 182 -12.46 4.31 9.77
N GLY A 183 -11.68 4.16 8.70
CA GLY A 183 -10.22 3.99 8.78
C GLY A 183 -9.56 5.18 9.46
N LEU A 184 -9.86 6.39 8.98
CA LEU A 184 -9.33 7.63 9.57
C LEU A 184 -9.71 7.77 11.05
N LYS A 185 -10.98 7.55 11.40
CA LYS A 185 -11.43 7.59 12.81
C LYS A 185 -10.68 6.57 13.69
N ALA A 186 -10.43 5.37 13.17
CA ALA A 186 -9.73 4.33 13.93
C ALA A 186 -8.26 4.67 14.20
N MET A 187 -7.60 5.39 13.30
CA MET A 187 -6.21 5.85 13.47
C MET A 187 -6.06 6.97 14.51
N LYS A 188 -7.14 7.70 14.82
CA LYS A 188 -7.14 8.81 15.80
C LYS A 188 -6.08 9.87 15.49
N GLY A 189 -5.87 10.17 14.20
CA GLY A 189 -4.96 11.22 13.75
C GLY A 189 -5.39 12.60 14.25
N ASP A 190 -4.42 13.41 14.60
CA ASP A 190 -4.63 14.84 14.85
C ASP A 190 -4.54 15.63 13.53
N LEU A 191 -3.77 15.10 12.57
CA LEU A 191 -3.63 15.60 11.21
C LEU A 191 -3.57 14.42 10.22
N TYR A 192 -4.27 14.54 9.10
CA TYR A 192 -4.24 13.61 7.98
C TYR A 192 -3.74 14.34 6.73
N ALA A 193 -2.73 13.78 6.08
CA ALA A 193 -2.21 14.18 4.77
C ALA A 193 -2.66 13.13 3.76
N LEU A 194 -3.66 13.44 2.93
CA LEU A 194 -4.35 12.47 2.07
C LEU A 194 -4.01 12.66 0.61
N CYS A 195 -3.55 11.59 -0.06
CA CYS A 195 -3.38 11.51 -1.51
C CYS A 195 -4.64 10.92 -2.18
N GLU A 196 -4.80 11.17 -3.47
CA GLU A 196 -5.89 10.67 -4.32
C GLU A 196 -7.29 11.12 -3.89
N VAL A 197 -7.38 12.35 -3.44
CA VAL A 197 -8.65 13.05 -3.21
C VAL A 197 -8.97 13.90 -4.45
N GLN A 198 -10.24 13.98 -4.85
CA GLN A 198 -10.67 14.86 -5.93
C GLN A 198 -10.21 16.30 -5.68
N VAL A 199 -9.66 16.94 -6.71
CA VAL A 199 -9.24 18.34 -6.67
C VAL A 199 -10.41 19.27 -6.33
N GLY A 200 -10.14 20.32 -5.55
CA GLY A 200 -11.13 21.25 -5.03
C GLY A 200 -11.82 20.76 -3.76
N ASP A 201 -12.79 21.50 -3.29
CA ASP A 201 -13.33 21.35 -1.94
C ASP A 201 -14.41 20.26 -1.78
N LYS A 202 -15.04 19.81 -2.87
CA LYS A 202 -16.20 18.91 -2.81
C LYS A 202 -15.90 17.58 -2.07
N ALA A 203 -14.82 16.89 -2.44
CA ALA A 203 -14.50 15.62 -1.81
C ALA A 203 -13.95 15.78 -0.38
N PRO A 204 -13.06 16.75 -0.09
CA PRO A 204 -12.72 17.08 1.31
C PRO A 204 -13.93 17.40 2.17
N MET A 205 -14.89 18.21 1.70
CA MET A 205 -16.13 18.53 2.43
C MET A 205 -16.99 17.30 2.70
N MET A 206 -17.19 16.45 1.68
CA MET A 206 -17.93 15.19 1.81
C MET A 206 -17.29 14.26 2.86
N LEU A 207 -15.95 14.16 2.86
CA LEU A 207 -15.22 13.37 3.85
C LEU A 207 -15.30 13.99 5.25
N LEU A 208 -15.19 15.32 5.34
CA LEU A 208 -15.30 16.07 6.58
C LEU A 208 -16.67 15.88 7.23
N GLU A 209 -17.74 15.92 6.44
CA GLU A 209 -19.11 15.65 6.93
C GLU A 209 -19.20 14.24 7.55
N ALA A 210 -18.65 13.22 6.87
CA ALA A 210 -18.62 11.85 7.38
C ALA A 210 -17.79 11.71 8.66
N LEU A 211 -16.66 12.45 8.78
CA LEU A 211 -15.81 12.46 9.96
C LEU A 211 -16.47 13.17 11.14
N ASN A 212 -17.17 14.28 10.90
CA ASN A 212 -17.81 15.11 11.91
C ASN A 212 -19.21 14.64 12.31
N LYS A 213 -19.68 13.53 11.76
CA LYS A 213 -20.96 12.95 12.18
C LYS A 213 -20.91 12.61 13.68
N GLY A 214 -21.70 13.33 14.47
CA GLY A 214 -21.71 13.26 15.94
C GLY A 214 -20.89 14.33 16.65
N GLY A 215 -20.49 15.41 15.96
CA GLY A 215 -19.83 16.61 16.53
C GLY A 215 -18.65 17.11 15.69
N LYS A 216 -18.51 18.43 15.60
CA LYS A 216 -17.44 19.06 14.84
C LYS A 216 -16.09 18.90 15.54
N LYS A 217 -15.22 18.05 15.03
CA LYS A 217 -13.86 17.82 15.54
C LYS A 217 -12.77 18.11 14.52
N TYR A 218 -13.11 18.07 13.22
CA TYR A 218 -12.19 18.20 12.11
C TYR A 218 -12.54 19.39 11.22
N ALA A 219 -11.53 19.97 10.62
CA ALA A 219 -11.60 20.90 9.50
C ALA A 219 -10.60 20.44 8.41
N TYR A 220 -10.61 21.10 7.26
CA TYR A 220 -9.65 20.80 6.18
C TYR A 220 -8.97 22.10 5.72
N VAL A 221 -7.83 21.94 5.05
CA VAL A 221 -7.17 23.03 4.34
C VAL A 221 -7.64 22.99 2.90
N SER A 222 -8.20 24.10 2.41
CA SER A 222 -8.51 24.25 0.98
C SER A 222 -7.21 24.38 0.21
N MET A 223 -6.98 23.45 -0.72
CA MET A 223 -5.75 23.39 -1.50
C MET A 223 -5.89 24.20 -2.77
N PRO A 224 -4.80 24.83 -3.27
CA PRO A 224 -4.84 25.55 -4.53
C PRO A 224 -5.27 24.63 -5.68
N VAL A 225 -6.17 25.12 -6.52
CA VAL A 225 -6.63 24.42 -7.73
C VAL A 225 -5.98 25.13 -8.92
N GLU A 226 -4.78 24.71 -9.28
CA GLU A 226 -4.01 25.41 -10.33
C GLU A 226 -3.98 24.65 -11.66
N ASN A 227 -4.60 23.47 -11.75
CA ASN A 227 -4.55 22.67 -12.97
C ASN A 227 -5.78 21.78 -13.20
N MET A 228 -5.84 21.19 -14.40
CA MET A 228 -6.93 20.32 -14.84
C MET A 228 -6.84 18.88 -14.34
N ASP A 229 -5.97 18.56 -13.37
CA ASP A 229 -5.92 17.22 -12.79
C ASP A 229 -7.18 16.96 -11.95
N ARG A 230 -7.61 15.72 -11.91
CA ARG A 230 -8.84 15.34 -11.21
C ARG A 230 -8.59 14.87 -9.80
N ILE A 231 -7.36 14.45 -9.49
CA ILE A 231 -6.95 14.01 -8.17
C ILE A 231 -5.80 14.87 -7.68
N GLY A 232 -5.86 15.20 -6.41
CA GLY A 232 -4.85 15.98 -5.69
C GLY A 232 -4.64 15.40 -4.31
N GLY A 233 -4.35 16.29 -3.38
CA GLY A 233 -4.22 15.98 -1.97
C GLY A 233 -5.06 16.92 -1.12
N CYS A 234 -5.25 16.59 0.15
CA CYS A 234 -5.82 17.50 1.12
C CYS A 234 -5.26 17.21 2.52
N PHE A 235 -5.29 18.24 3.36
CA PHE A 235 -5.07 18.10 4.80
C PHE A 235 -6.39 18.18 5.55
N ILE A 236 -6.62 17.19 6.45
CA ILE A 236 -7.75 17.23 7.41
C ILE A 236 -7.15 17.21 8.80
N TYR A 237 -7.58 18.12 9.66
CA TYR A 237 -6.98 18.31 10.97
C TYR A 237 -8.02 18.43 12.09
N ARG A 238 -7.64 18.06 13.30
CA ARG A 238 -8.43 18.27 14.52
C ARG A 238 -8.24 19.68 15.02
N VAL A 239 -9.35 20.43 15.07
CA VAL A 239 -9.36 21.85 15.46
C VAL A 239 -8.95 22.10 16.92
N ASP A 240 -9.02 21.07 17.77
CA ASP A 240 -8.62 21.09 19.19
C ASP A 240 -7.20 20.57 19.41
N ARG A 241 -6.42 20.36 18.33
CA ARG A 241 -5.04 19.84 18.40
C ARG A 241 -4.06 20.67 17.60
N VAL A 242 -4.40 20.99 16.36
CA VAL A 242 -3.57 21.77 15.46
C VAL A 242 -4.41 22.72 14.62
N ARG A 243 -3.80 23.80 14.15
CA ARG A 243 -4.42 24.75 13.20
C ARG A 243 -3.42 25.10 12.11
N PRO A 244 -3.86 25.17 10.84
CA PRO A 244 -3.01 25.70 9.79
C PRO A 244 -2.76 27.19 10.01
N TYR A 245 -1.60 27.65 9.62
CA TYR A 245 -1.25 29.07 9.54
C TYR A 245 -0.55 29.32 8.21
N GLU A 246 -0.67 30.54 7.69
CA GLU A 246 -0.31 30.93 6.34
C GLU A 246 -1.04 30.10 5.26
N ALA A 247 -0.93 30.51 3.99
CA ALA A 247 -1.52 29.79 2.87
C ALA A 247 -0.72 28.53 2.54
N PRO A 248 -1.39 27.46 2.01
CA PRO A 248 -0.67 26.29 1.54
C PRO A 248 0.23 26.63 0.34
N LEU A 249 1.42 26.06 0.34
CA LEU A 249 2.37 26.15 -0.77
C LEU A 249 2.24 24.92 -1.66
N SER A 250 2.34 25.09 -2.98
CA SER A 250 2.36 23.98 -3.93
C SER A 250 3.62 24.03 -4.80
N ALA A 251 4.12 22.87 -5.20
CA ALA A 251 5.16 22.74 -6.19
C ALA A 251 4.62 22.07 -7.45
N TYR A 252 4.92 22.69 -8.57
CA TYR A 252 4.60 22.15 -9.90
C TYR A 252 5.91 21.82 -10.59
N ALA A 253 6.09 20.54 -10.94
CA ALA A 253 7.11 20.14 -11.87
C ALA A 253 6.57 20.38 -13.27
N ASP A 254 7.32 21.10 -14.10
CA ASP A 254 7.12 21.29 -15.54
C ASP A 254 5.64 21.41 -15.99
N THR A 255 5.20 22.64 -16.20
CA THR A 255 3.86 22.99 -16.70
C THR A 255 3.61 22.54 -18.14
N SER A 256 4.65 22.15 -18.90
CA SER A 256 4.54 21.69 -20.30
C SER A 256 4.02 20.25 -20.42
N SER A 257 4.06 19.45 -19.36
CA SER A 257 3.56 18.10 -19.36
C SER A 257 2.20 18.00 -18.66
N HIS A 258 1.31 17.20 -19.21
CA HIS A 258 -0.03 16.94 -18.66
C HIS A 258 -0.03 16.19 -17.30
N TYR A 259 1.14 15.97 -16.69
CA TYR A 259 1.32 15.27 -15.43
C TYR A 259 1.92 16.22 -14.39
N TYR A 260 1.06 16.86 -13.65
CA TYR A 260 1.45 17.76 -12.57
C TYR A 260 1.89 16.98 -11.34
N ALA A 261 2.97 17.41 -10.71
CA ALA A 261 3.33 16.93 -9.40
C ALA A 261 2.29 17.44 -8.39
N ARG A 262 1.81 16.54 -7.56
CA ARG A 262 0.84 16.83 -6.51
C ARG A 262 1.61 16.91 -5.20
N MET A 263 2.36 18.01 -5.03
CA MET A 263 3.19 18.25 -3.86
C MET A 263 2.76 19.56 -3.22
N PHE A 264 2.46 19.48 -1.93
CA PHE A 264 1.93 20.58 -1.15
C PHE A 264 2.68 20.68 0.18
N ALA A 265 2.84 21.87 0.71
CA ALA A 265 3.32 22.10 2.07
C ALA A 265 2.36 22.98 2.83
N GLN A 266 2.18 22.72 4.13
CA GLN A 266 1.36 23.53 5.02
C GLN A 266 2.00 23.59 6.40
N GLY A 267 2.07 24.80 6.96
CA GLY A 267 2.46 25.04 8.35
C GLY A 267 1.28 24.79 9.31
N PHE A 268 1.58 24.12 10.42
CA PHE A 268 0.60 23.85 11.48
C PHE A 268 1.13 24.32 12.84
N ALA A 269 0.28 24.99 13.60
CA ALA A 269 0.54 25.37 14.99
C ALA A 269 -0.26 24.45 15.92
N CYS A 270 0.36 23.95 16.98
CA CYS A 270 -0.33 23.22 18.03
C CYS A 270 -1.23 24.15 18.85
N VAL A 271 -2.37 23.61 19.28
CA VAL A 271 -3.30 24.32 20.14
C VAL A 271 -3.60 23.51 21.40
N ASP A 272 -3.89 24.19 22.48
CA ASP A 272 -4.39 23.60 23.72
C ASP A 272 -5.87 23.19 23.59
N LYS A 273 -6.44 22.61 24.64
CA LYS A 273 -7.85 22.21 24.69
C LYS A 273 -8.85 23.36 24.55
N LYS A 274 -8.40 24.59 24.78
CA LYS A 274 -9.20 25.82 24.62
C LYS A 274 -9.05 26.42 23.22
N GLY A 275 -8.14 25.84 22.39
CA GLY A 275 -7.82 26.30 21.05
C GLY A 275 -6.81 27.46 21.00
N ALA A 276 -6.15 27.77 22.11
CA ALA A 276 -5.08 28.75 22.13
C ALA A 276 -3.76 28.13 21.63
N PRO A 277 -2.92 28.86 20.83
CA PRO A 277 -1.62 28.36 20.39
C PRO A 277 -0.72 28.02 21.60
N THR A 278 0.00 26.87 21.50
CA THR A 278 0.97 26.46 22.52
C THR A 278 2.37 27.00 22.26
N GLY A 279 2.60 27.60 21.11
CA GLY A 279 3.94 28.02 20.65
C GLY A 279 4.59 27.03 19.69
N GLU A 280 4.26 25.74 19.82
CA GLU A 280 4.83 24.68 18.98
C GLU A 280 4.27 24.72 17.56
N ARG A 281 5.14 24.63 16.58
CA ARG A 281 4.83 24.64 15.15
C ARG A 281 5.53 23.50 14.42
N PHE A 282 5.12 23.22 13.21
CA PHE A 282 5.78 22.28 12.29
C PHE A 282 5.21 22.43 10.89
N VAL A 283 5.94 21.92 9.91
CA VAL A 283 5.51 21.91 8.50
C VAL A 283 5.25 20.46 8.06
N VAL A 284 4.17 20.23 7.33
CA VAL A 284 3.91 18.95 6.66
C VAL A 284 3.91 19.14 5.16
N SER A 285 4.76 18.39 4.47
CA SER A 285 4.72 18.25 3.01
C SER A 285 3.98 16.97 2.65
N LEU A 286 2.91 17.12 1.87
CA LEU A 286 2.12 16.03 1.28
C LEU A 286 2.56 15.84 -0.16
N ASN A 287 2.96 14.61 -0.52
CA ASN A 287 3.59 14.32 -1.79
C ASN A 287 2.89 13.13 -2.47
N HIS A 288 2.58 13.27 -3.77
CA HIS A 288 2.08 12.17 -4.58
C HIS A 288 2.76 12.22 -5.94
N LEU A 289 3.84 11.45 -6.10
CA LEU A 289 4.64 11.45 -7.31
C LEU A 289 3.96 10.65 -8.44
N LYS A 290 4.50 10.77 -9.66
CA LYS A 290 3.99 10.06 -10.84
C LYS A 290 4.02 8.55 -10.63
N SER A 291 2.87 7.91 -10.84
CA SER A 291 2.76 6.44 -10.74
C SER A 291 3.72 5.72 -11.69
N LYS A 292 4.10 4.48 -11.32
CA LYS A 292 4.95 3.59 -12.17
C LYS A 292 4.25 3.14 -13.46
N ARG A 293 2.95 3.36 -13.59
CA ARG A 293 2.21 2.99 -14.82
C ARG A 293 2.71 3.81 -16.00
N PRO A 294 3.08 3.17 -17.13
CA PRO A 294 3.43 3.87 -18.36
C PRO A 294 2.30 4.83 -18.76
N GLY A 295 2.64 6.05 -19.11
CA GLY A 295 1.70 7.00 -19.71
C GLY A 295 1.36 6.62 -21.16
N ARG A 296 0.39 7.31 -21.79
CA ARG A 296 0.19 7.23 -23.24
C ARG A 296 1.50 7.67 -23.91
N GLY A 297 2.10 6.81 -24.74
CA GLY A 297 3.33 7.12 -25.50
C GLY A 297 4.63 6.63 -24.88
N ASN A 298 4.62 5.60 -23.99
CA ASN A 298 5.84 4.99 -23.41
C ASN A 298 6.82 5.98 -22.76
N TYR A 299 6.32 6.97 -22.03
CA TYR A 299 7.17 7.87 -21.26
C TYR A 299 7.91 7.12 -20.16
N ASP A 300 9.20 7.45 -20.01
CA ASP A 300 9.97 7.02 -18.84
C ASP A 300 9.44 7.69 -17.58
N THR A 301 8.61 6.95 -16.84
CA THR A 301 8.00 7.43 -15.60
C THR A 301 9.02 7.58 -14.47
N HIS A 302 10.20 6.99 -14.59
CA HIS A 302 11.29 7.14 -13.62
C HIS A 302 11.86 8.56 -13.66
N LEU A 303 12.24 9.07 -14.84
CA LEU A 303 12.70 10.45 -15.01
C LEU A 303 11.67 11.46 -14.54
N LYS A 304 10.39 11.16 -14.74
CA LYS A 304 9.31 12.03 -14.25
C LYS A 304 9.24 12.07 -12.72
N ARG A 305 9.41 10.94 -12.04
CA ARG A 305 9.48 10.91 -10.57
C ARG A 305 10.72 11.62 -10.04
N LEU A 306 11.85 11.51 -10.73
CA LEU A 306 13.06 12.26 -10.38
C LEU A 306 12.82 13.77 -10.48
N SER A 307 12.26 14.25 -11.62
CA SER A 307 11.87 15.67 -11.79
C SER A 307 10.85 16.13 -10.72
N ASN A 308 9.94 15.25 -10.28
CA ASN A 308 9.05 15.57 -9.14
C ASN A 308 9.85 15.78 -7.84
N VAL A 309 10.85 14.94 -7.58
CA VAL A 309 11.72 15.10 -6.41
C VAL A 309 12.53 16.38 -6.47
N ASP A 310 13.08 16.76 -7.64
CA ASP A 310 13.79 18.04 -7.82
C ASP A 310 12.88 19.21 -7.45
N SER A 311 11.61 19.18 -7.91
CA SER A 311 10.63 20.22 -7.59
C SER A 311 10.26 20.23 -6.12
N LEU A 312 10.13 19.05 -5.47
CA LEU A 312 9.92 18.93 -4.04
C LEU A 312 11.08 19.57 -3.27
N LEU A 313 12.31 19.17 -3.57
CA LEU A 313 13.50 19.69 -2.89
C LEU A 313 13.67 21.22 -3.09
N ALA A 314 13.27 21.76 -4.24
CA ALA A 314 13.23 23.21 -4.48
C ALA A 314 12.10 23.92 -3.72
N MET A 315 11.00 23.23 -3.38
CA MET A 315 9.90 23.79 -2.60
C MET A 315 10.23 23.86 -1.10
N LEU A 316 10.93 22.90 -0.54
CA LEU A 316 11.15 22.79 0.92
C LEU A 316 11.81 24.03 1.55
N PRO A 317 12.88 24.61 1.00
CA PRO A 317 13.44 25.86 1.55
C PRO A 317 12.44 27.02 1.51
N LYS A 318 11.59 27.10 0.49
CA LYS A 318 10.54 28.13 0.39
C LYS A 318 9.48 27.92 1.45
N ALA A 319 9.11 26.66 1.75
CA ALA A 319 8.17 26.32 2.81
C ALA A 319 8.76 26.69 4.20
N VAL A 320 10.02 26.35 4.46
CA VAL A 320 10.72 26.75 5.70
C VAL A 320 10.72 28.27 5.87
N ALA A 321 11.04 29.01 4.81
CA ALA A 321 11.03 30.47 4.85
C ALA A 321 9.63 31.07 5.04
N LEU A 322 8.60 30.53 4.37
CA LEU A 322 7.22 30.99 4.47
C LEU A 322 6.64 30.76 5.86
N TYR A 323 6.86 29.56 6.40
CA TYR A 323 6.26 29.17 7.68
C TYR A 323 7.13 29.51 8.88
N GLY A 324 8.38 29.92 8.67
CA GLY A 324 9.32 30.28 9.73
C GLY A 324 9.66 29.12 10.67
N ASP A 325 9.65 27.88 10.12
CA ASP A 325 9.87 26.67 10.89
C ASP A 325 10.66 25.64 10.08
N SER A 326 11.70 25.06 10.68
CA SER A 326 12.55 24.04 10.06
C SER A 326 12.14 22.61 10.36
N ASP A 327 11.13 22.40 11.21
CA ASP A 327 10.59 21.11 11.58
C ASP A 327 9.64 20.60 10.48
N VAL A 328 10.22 19.95 9.48
CA VAL A 328 9.50 19.50 8.28
C VAL A 328 9.32 17.98 8.28
N LEU A 329 8.07 17.53 8.17
CA LEU A 329 7.69 16.14 7.98
C LEU A 329 7.17 15.96 6.54
N LEU A 330 7.77 15.03 5.78
CA LEU A 330 7.37 14.73 4.41
C LEU A 330 6.61 13.40 4.40
N LEU A 331 5.37 13.43 3.93
CA LEU A 331 4.49 12.26 3.86
C LEU A 331 3.88 12.11 2.47
N GLY A 332 3.45 10.91 2.12
CA GLY A 332 2.67 10.64 0.93
C GLY A 332 3.10 9.42 0.15
N ASP A 333 2.52 9.28 -1.05
CA ASP A 333 2.81 8.23 -2.01
C ASP A 333 3.88 8.70 -3.00
N TYR A 334 5.09 8.19 -2.84
CA TYR A 334 6.22 8.54 -3.72
C TYR A 334 6.28 7.67 -4.98
N ASN A 335 5.46 6.62 -5.07
CA ASN A 335 5.48 5.69 -6.19
C ASN A 335 6.88 5.13 -6.53
N CYS A 336 7.78 5.11 -5.54
CA CYS A 336 9.17 4.66 -5.62
C CYS A 336 9.51 3.78 -4.42
N TYR A 337 10.24 2.70 -4.68
CA TYR A 337 10.77 1.83 -3.64
C TYR A 337 12.09 2.38 -3.07
N THR A 338 12.54 1.80 -1.95
CA THR A 338 13.64 2.33 -1.13
C THR A 338 14.93 2.59 -1.93
N GLN A 339 15.32 1.68 -2.82
CA GLN A 339 16.60 1.76 -3.52
C GLN A 339 16.53 2.49 -4.87
N GLU A 340 15.37 3.04 -5.23
CA GLU A 340 15.25 3.85 -6.45
C GLU A 340 15.84 5.26 -6.24
N LEU A 341 16.45 5.78 -7.30
CA LEU A 341 17.14 7.08 -7.27
C LEU A 341 16.29 8.25 -6.72
N PRO A 342 14.97 8.38 -7.03
CA PRO A 342 14.16 9.47 -6.47
C PRO A 342 14.11 9.45 -4.93
N ILE A 343 14.04 8.26 -4.30
CA ILE A 343 14.06 8.13 -2.84
C ILE A 343 15.44 8.45 -2.28
N GLN A 344 16.48 7.89 -2.88
CA GLN A 344 17.86 8.12 -2.46
C GLN A 344 18.27 9.61 -2.62
N ALA A 345 17.72 10.33 -3.59
CA ALA A 345 17.94 11.77 -3.74
C ALA A 345 17.38 12.58 -2.55
N ILE A 346 16.20 12.22 -2.04
CA ILE A 346 15.61 12.84 -0.85
C ILE A 346 16.50 12.59 0.39
N VAL A 347 16.92 11.33 0.58
CA VAL A 347 17.81 10.97 1.70
C VAL A 347 19.14 11.70 1.61
N ARG A 348 19.77 11.75 0.43
CA ARG A 348 21.03 12.47 0.18
C ARG A 348 20.91 13.99 0.37
N ALA A 349 19.70 14.53 0.19
CA ALA A 349 19.39 15.95 0.46
C ALA A 349 19.23 16.26 1.97
N GLY A 350 19.41 15.28 2.85
CA GLY A 350 19.36 15.46 4.30
C GLY A 350 17.99 15.22 4.94
N TYR A 351 17.10 14.50 4.27
CA TYR A 351 15.79 14.08 4.81
C TYR A 351 15.77 12.55 5.01
N PRO A 352 16.23 12.05 6.18
CA PRO A 352 16.26 10.61 6.45
C PRO A 352 14.87 9.98 6.47
N ASP A 353 14.79 8.77 5.93
CA ASP A 353 13.56 7.96 5.88
C ASP A 353 13.25 7.37 7.25
N GLN A 354 12.14 7.79 7.84
CA GLN A 354 11.73 7.36 9.17
C GLN A 354 11.16 5.92 9.17
N LEU A 355 10.67 5.40 8.03
CA LEU A 355 10.27 4.00 7.93
C LEU A 355 11.49 3.07 8.03
N MET A 356 12.60 3.44 7.43
CA MET A 356 13.84 2.67 7.56
C MET A 356 14.40 2.70 9.00
N ARG A 357 14.12 3.76 9.75
CA ARG A 357 14.51 3.88 11.16
C ARG A 357 13.64 3.04 12.11
N PHE A 358 12.32 3.02 11.92
CA PHE A 358 11.35 2.40 12.85
C PHE A 358 10.87 1.02 12.42
N CYS A 359 10.72 0.76 11.13
CA CYS A 359 10.13 -0.47 10.58
C CYS A 359 10.76 -0.88 9.23
N PRO A 360 12.09 -1.17 9.18
CA PRO A 360 12.83 -1.40 7.94
C PRO A 360 12.40 -2.65 7.17
N ASN A 361 11.69 -3.57 7.81
CA ASN A 361 11.27 -4.85 7.24
C ASN A 361 9.75 -4.95 7.05
N ASP A 362 9.12 -3.80 6.83
CA ASP A 362 7.67 -3.71 6.66
C ASP A 362 7.33 -3.18 5.24
N TYR A 363 6.10 -2.76 4.98
CA TYR A 363 5.65 -2.35 3.65
C TYR A 363 4.41 -1.45 3.76
N SER A 364 4.15 -0.67 2.71
CA SER A 364 2.88 0.05 2.50
C SER A 364 2.09 -0.48 1.31
N TYR A 365 2.70 -1.23 0.41
CA TYR A 365 2.11 -1.66 -0.85
C TYR A 365 2.55 -3.07 -1.25
N ILE A 366 1.68 -3.78 -1.97
CA ILE A 366 1.99 -5.10 -2.53
C ILE A 366 1.66 -5.10 -4.02
N PHE A 367 2.66 -5.29 -4.84
CA PHE A 367 2.50 -5.38 -6.29
C PHE A 367 2.85 -6.77 -6.80
N LYS A 368 1.88 -7.46 -7.42
CA LYS A 368 2.05 -8.82 -7.95
C LYS A 368 2.61 -9.84 -6.95
N GLY A 369 2.37 -9.62 -5.67
CA GLY A 369 2.83 -10.51 -4.61
C GLY A 369 4.17 -10.13 -3.98
N GLU A 370 4.78 -9.07 -4.42
CA GLU A 370 6.00 -8.51 -3.85
C GLU A 370 5.67 -7.25 -3.06
N MET A 371 6.18 -7.15 -1.84
CA MET A 371 5.93 -6.05 -0.92
C MET A 371 7.05 -5.02 -0.91
N GLY A 372 6.72 -3.79 -0.58
CA GLY A 372 7.66 -2.69 -0.39
C GLY A 372 6.96 -1.40 -0.01
N TYR A 373 7.74 -0.36 0.19
CA TYR A 373 7.22 0.95 0.54
C TYR A 373 7.05 1.83 -0.69
N LEU A 374 5.83 2.25 -0.99
CA LEU A 374 5.53 3.37 -1.90
C LEU A 374 5.15 4.62 -1.12
N ASP A 375 4.44 4.44 0.01
CA ASP A 375 4.13 5.51 0.95
C ASP A 375 5.28 5.69 1.92
N ARG A 376 5.68 6.94 2.15
CA ARG A 376 6.91 7.28 2.88
C ARG A 376 6.68 8.32 3.96
N CYS A 377 7.64 8.35 4.89
CA CYS A 377 7.78 9.38 5.90
C CYS A 377 9.26 9.80 5.99
N PHE A 378 9.57 11.02 5.56
CA PHE A 378 10.90 11.60 5.77
C PHE A 378 10.79 12.77 6.74
N ALA A 379 11.88 13.12 7.39
CA ALA A 379 11.92 14.22 8.34
C ALA A 379 13.15 15.10 8.10
N SER A 380 13.03 16.42 8.32
CA SER A 380 14.21 17.28 8.42
C SER A 380 15.05 16.89 9.64
N PRO A 381 16.33 17.26 9.72
CA PRO A 381 17.18 16.91 10.87
C PRO A 381 16.60 17.37 12.21
N SER A 382 15.97 18.54 12.29
CA SER A 382 15.32 19.03 13.51
C SER A 382 14.06 18.25 13.85
N MET A 383 13.24 17.88 12.85
CA MET A 383 12.05 17.08 13.03
C MET A 383 12.37 15.62 13.37
N GLU A 384 13.45 15.05 12.83
CA GLU A 384 13.84 13.65 13.08
C GLU A 384 13.99 13.35 14.58
N ALA A 385 14.57 14.28 15.34
CA ALA A 385 14.72 14.15 16.78
C ALA A 385 13.38 14.17 17.55
N GLN A 386 12.31 14.62 16.90
CA GLN A 386 10.97 14.76 17.46
C GLN A 386 10.04 13.63 17.04
N VAL A 387 10.40 12.84 16.00
CA VAL A 387 9.65 11.63 15.61
C VAL A 387 9.90 10.54 16.65
N VAL A 388 8.85 10.12 17.33
CA VAL A 388 8.92 9.14 18.42
C VAL A 388 8.33 7.78 18.05
N HIS A 389 7.51 7.71 16.99
CA HIS A 389 6.93 6.46 16.49
C HIS A 389 6.52 6.60 15.03
N VAL A 390 6.76 5.55 14.24
CA VAL A 390 6.25 5.40 12.87
C VAL A 390 5.78 3.97 12.65
N GLN A 391 4.61 3.81 12.05
CA GLN A 391 4.03 2.50 11.76
C GLN A 391 3.18 2.54 10.49
N PRO A 392 3.41 1.65 9.48
CA PRO A 392 2.38 1.31 8.52
C PRO A 392 1.26 0.52 9.23
N TRP A 393 0.01 0.82 8.95
CA TRP A 393 -1.11 0.10 9.56
C TRP A 393 -1.80 -0.82 8.57
N HIS A 394 -1.56 -2.14 8.69
CA HIS A 394 -2.00 -3.16 7.74
C HIS A 394 -3.51 -3.41 7.75
N VAL A 395 -4.22 -2.60 7.01
CA VAL A 395 -5.68 -2.69 6.85
C VAL A 395 -6.13 -2.72 5.39
N ASN A 396 -5.21 -2.53 4.46
CA ASN A 396 -5.50 -2.34 3.04
C ASN A 396 -4.79 -3.33 2.13
N ALA A 397 -3.46 -3.28 2.02
CA ALA A 397 -2.69 -3.99 1.00
C ALA A 397 -2.79 -5.52 1.10
N ASP A 398 -2.88 -6.07 2.30
CA ASP A 398 -3.07 -7.51 2.53
C ASP A 398 -4.45 -8.02 2.07
N TRP A 399 -5.42 -7.11 1.94
CA TRP A 399 -6.80 -7.48 1.68
C TRP A 399 -7.07 -7.52 0.18
N TYR A 400 -7.68 -8.62 -0.27
CA TYR A 400 -8.03 -8.78 -1.68
C TYR A 400 -8.96 -7.68 -2.18
N TYR A 401 -8.68 -7.18 -3.38
CA TYR A 401 -9.55 -6.23 -4.05
C TYR A 401 -10.85 -6.91 -4.49
N GLN A 402 -11.96 -6.53 -3.86
CA GLN A 402 -13.27 -7.10 -4.15
C GLN A 402 -13.92 -6.36 -5.33
N HIS A 403 -14.11 -7.05 -6.44
CA HIS A 403 -14.84 -6.53 -7.60
C HIS A 403 -16.37 -6.69 -7.46
N GLY A 404 -17.13 -5.75 -8.03
CA GLY A 404 -18.58 -5.87 -8.24
C GLY A 404 -19.40 -5.98 -6.95
N ALA A 405 -20.37 -6.90 -6.94
CA ALA A 405 -21.33 -7.05 -5.84
C ALA A 405 -20.70 -7.47 -4.50
N TYR A 406 -19.58 -8.15 -4.49
CA TYR A 406 -18.87 -8.52 -3.25
C TYR A 406 -18.30 -7.31 -2.52
N ARG A 407 -17.86 -6.29 -3.25
CA ARG A 407 -17.39 -5.02 -2.67
C ARG A 407 -18.47 -4.34 -1.82
N LEU A 408 -19.75 -4.49 -2.18
CA LEU A 408 -20.85 -3.88 -1.45
C LEU A 408 -21.23 -4.61 -0.15
N LYS A 409 -20.79 -5.85 0.03
CA LYS A 409 -21.11 -6.66 1.22
C LYS A 409 -20.18 -6.35 2.39
N ASP A 410 -18.92 -6.01 2.11
CA ASP A 410 -17.94 -5.71 3.15
C ASP A 410 -18.06 -4.25 3.62
N LYS A 411 -18.65 -4.07 4.79
CA LYS A 411 -18.79 -2.79 5.48
C LYS A 411 -17.72 -2.53 6.53
N SER A 412 -16.69 -3.40 6.62
CA SER A 412 -15.55 -3.19 7.50
C SER A 412 -14.72 -1.98 7.04
N LEU A 413 -13.75 -1.57 7.85
CA LEU A 413 -12.79 -0.53 7.44
C LEU A 413 -11.68 -1.08 6.52
N HIS A 414 -11.51 -2.41 6.44
CA HIS A 414 -10.42 -3.02 5.67
C HIS A 414 -10.57 -2.81 4.17
N ARG A 415 -9.44 -2.65 3.47
CA ARG A 415 -9.41 -2.40 2.03
C ARG A 415 -10.23 -1.17 1.62
N TYR A 416 -10.09 -0.06 2.35
CA TYR A 416 -10.62 1.22 1.89
C TYR A 416 -9.76 1.84 0.78
N ALA A 417 -8.49 1.42 0.68
CA ALA A 417 -7.52 1.76 -0.35
C ALA A 417 -6.68 0.52 -0.71
N ASP A 418 -5.72 0.67 -1.61
CA ASP A 418 -4.71 -0.35 -1.96
C ASP A 418 -3.36 -0.11 -1.27
N HIS A 419 -3.18 1.05 -0.66
CA HIS A 419 -2.00 1.43 0.12
C HIS A 419 -2.29 1.38 1.63
N GLU A 420 -1.28 1.01 2.43
CA GLU A 420 -1.35 1.13 3.88
C GLU A 420 -1.11 2.59 4.31
N PRO A 421 -1.87 3.12 5.26
CA PRO A 421 -1.57 4.41 5.83
C PRO A 421 -0.31 4.36 6.70
N ILE A 422 0.48 5.42 6.66
CA ILE A 422 1.64 5.63 7.53
C ILE A 422 1.24 6.50 8.70
N VAL A 423 1.36 5.97 9.91
CA VAL A 423 1.02 6.65 11.15
C VAL A 423 2.31 7.10 11.83
N VAL A 424 2.39 8.39 12.14
CA VAL A 424 3.58 9.02 12.72
C VAL A 424 3.17 9.77 13.98
N ASP A 425 3.86 9.54 15.09
CA ASP A 425 3.71 10.33 16.31
C ASP A 425 4.94 11.23 16.49
N ILE A 426 4.72 12.54 16.65
CA ILE A 426 5.78 13.54 16.88
C ILE A 426 5.59 14.19 18.25
N LYS A 427 6.68 14.40 18.99
CA LYS A 427 6.72 15.19 20.24
C LYS A 427 7.49 16.45 19.97
N LEU A 428 6.76 17.52 19.68
CA LEU A 428 7.32 18.84 19.43
C LEU A 428 7.97 19.40 20.70
N ARG A 429 9.06 20.19 20.51
CA ARG A 429 9.89 20.75 21.58
C ARG A 429 10.11 22.23 21.36
#